data_3033bd1fd222bdf77837883227b8c144
#
_entry.id   3033bd1fd222bdf77837883227b8c144
#
_cell.length_a   1.000
_cell.length_b   1.000
_cell.length_c   1.000
_cell.angle_alpha   90.00
_cell.angle_beta   90.00
_cell.angle_gamma   90.00
#
_symmetry.space_group_name_H-M   'P 1'
#
loop_
_entity.id
_entity.type
_entity.pdbx_description
1 polymer ?
#
loop_
_entity_poly.entity_id
_entity_poly.type
_entity_poly.pdbx_seq_one_letter_code
_entity_poly.pdbx_strand_id
1 'polypeptide(L)'
;GAAMGLKYSGVDKELDGDIEFWAVPAEEAGEVEWRKSLIDEGKISFLGGKQEFIALGYLDNIDLAMMIHSSSGPDCGVATTSNGFVAKYVHYIGKEAHAGGAPHLGINALNAGEIGLMAINAQRETFKNEDTIRVHPIITKGGDLVNVVPADVRIETYVRGKTMPGVLDASRKVNRALEAGAMAVGAQVEIVEIPGYMPRRNDQMFNDVFEKNLDILVGPEHVQHFQDMGRCSDFGDVEDIIPAIHPYIGGAVGGGHASDYQVADPELMYITAAKSMAMTAVDLLANGAEKALEIKRNFVPVYKSREEYLAAWSELMH
;
A
#
# COMPACT_ATOMS: atom_id res chain seq x y z
N GLY A 1 5.51 -18.82 -13.43
CA GLY A 1 6.08 -18.83 -14.80
C GLY A 1 7.59 -18.62 -14.76
N ALA A 2 8.10 -17.54 -14.16
CA ALA A 2 9.54 -17.25 -14.10
C ALA A 2 10.37 -18.40 -13.52
N ALA A 3 9.96 -18.92 -12.34
CA ALA A 3 10.61 -20.08 -11.71
C ALA A 3 10.67 -21.30 -12.65
N MET A 4 9.58 -21.57 -13.36
CA MET A 4 9.52 -22.67 -14.33
C MET A 4 10.46 -22.40 -15.52
N GLY A 5 10.46 -21.17 -16.04
CA GLY A 5 11.33 -20.76 -17.14
C GLY A 5 12.81 -20.96 -16.81
N LEU A 6 13.26 -20.47 -15.66
CA LEU A 6 14.62 -20.63 -15.16
C LEU A 6 14.99 -22.12 -15.00
N LYS A 7 14.10 -22.89 -14.36
CA LYS A 7 14.34 -24.31 -14.07
C LYS A 7 14.38 -25.19 -15.32
N TYR A 8 13.42 -25.04 -16.22
CA TYR A 8 13.32 -25.89 -17.41
C TYR A 8 14.32 -25.53 -18.49
N SER A 9 14.78 -24.28 -18.57
CA SER A 9 15.91 -23.91 -19.44
C SER A 9 17.26 -24.43 -18.93
N GLY A 10 17.33 -24.72 -17.63
CA GLY A 10 18.58 -25.15 -16.98
C GLY A 10 19.53 -23.99 -16.67
N VAL A 11 19.15 -22.74 -16.97
CA VAL A 11 19.99 -21.56 -16.74
C VAL A 11 20.21 -21.29 -15.24
N ASP A 12 19.31 -21.74 -14.39
CA ASP A 12 19.45 -21.68 -12.94
C ASP A 12 20.79 -22.24 -12.40
N LYS A 13 21.44 -23.15 -13.14
CA LYS A 13 22.71 -23.75 -12.77
C LYS A 13 23.92 -22.89 -13.13
N GLU A 14 23.75 -21.90 -13.97
CA GLU A 14 24.77 -20.97 -14.45
C GLU A 14 24.73 -19.61 -13.75
N LEU A 15 23.89 -19.48 -12.71
CA LEU A 15 23.69 -18.23 -11.96
C LEU A 15 24.49 -18.24 -10.66
N ASP A 16 25.05 -17.09 -10.32
CA ASP A 16 25.90 -16.90 -9.14
C ASP A 16 25.07 -16.28 -8.00
N GLY A 17 24.11 -17.04 -7.47
CA GLY A 17 23.24 -16.64 -6.37
C GLY A 17 21.98 -17.48 -6.25
N ASP A 18 21.19 -17.21 -5.23
CA ASP A 18 19.94 -17.89 -4.96
C ASP A 18 18.74 -17.02 -5.34
N ILE A 19 17.66 -17.66 -5.78
CA ILE A 19 16.38 -16.99 -6.09
C ILE A 19 15.31 -17.60 -5.22
N GLU A 20 14.70 -16.75 -4.40
CA GLU A 20 13.53 -17.10 -3.59
C GLU A 20 12.24 -16.59 -4.24
N PHE A 21 11.19 -17.42 -4.22
CA PHE A 21 9.85 -17.06 -4.69
C PHE A 21 8.89 -17.00 -3.50
N TRP A 22 8.45 -15.81 -3.17
CA TRP A 22 7.55 -15.57 -2.04
C TRP A 22 6.10 -15.46 -2.48
N ALA A 23 5.23 -16.30 -1.89
CA ALA A 23 3.79 -16.17 -2.00
C ALA A 23 3.29 -15.37 -0.79
N VAL A 24 3.15 -14.07 -0.98
CA VAL A 24 2.80 -13.14 0.10
C VAL A 24 1.28 -13.09 0.27
N PRO A 25 0.71 -13.43 1.43
CA PRO A 25 -0.70 -13.22 1.71
C PRO A 25 -0.96 -11.75 2.01
N ALA A 26 -2.22 -11.31 1.81
CA ALA A 26 -2.71 -10.02 2.29
C ALA A 26 -1.93 -8.80 1.74
N GLU A 27 -1.70 -8.74 0.42
CA GLU A 27 -1.13 -7.56 -0.23
C GLU A 27 -2.05 -6.34 -0.08
N GLU A 28 -3.35 -6.52 -0.17
CA GLU A 28 -4.34 -5.45 0.02
C GLU A 28 -4.63 -5.21 1.50
N ALA A 29 -4.60 -3.96 1.94
CA ALA A 29 -4.84 -3.57 3.34
C ALA A 29 -6.34 -3.39 3.65
N GLY A 30 -7.22 -4.18 3.06
CA GLY A 30 -8.66 -4.14 3.31
C GLY A 30 -9.08 -4.66 4.68
N GLU A 31 -10.37 -4.54 5.02
CA GLU A 31 -10.98 -5.06 6.24
C GLU A 31 -10.29 -4.57 7.52
N VAL A 32 -10.12 -3.25 7.65
CA VAL A 32 -9.30 -2.61 8.70
C VAL A 32 -9.76 -3.00 10.10
N GLU A 33 -11.07 -3.02 10.38
CA GLU A 33 -11.61 -3.40 11.68
C GLU A 33 -11.23 -4.85 12.05
N TRP A 34 -11.35 -5.79 11.09
CA TRP A 34 -10.98 -7.19 11.33
C TRP A 34 -9.46 -7.35 11.56
N ARG A 35 -8.63 -6.72 10.73
CA ARG A 35 -7.17 -6.78 10.89
C ARG A 35 -6.71 -6.10 12.17
N LYS A 36 -7.36 -4.99 12.55
CA LYS A 36 -7.15 -4.37 13.85
C LYS A 36 -7.36 -5.37 14.98
N SER A 37 -8.44 -6.18 14.93
CA SER A 37 -8.66 -7.20 15.96
C SER A 37 -7.54 -8.24 16.02
N LEU A 38 -6.93 -8.60 14.88
CA LEU A 38 -5.78 -9.51 14.85
C LEU A 38 -4.51 -8.85 15.43
N ILE A 39 -4.33 -7.53 15.21
CA ILE A 39 -3.25 -6.75 15.84
C ILE A 39 -3.45 -6.70 17.35
N ASP A 40 -4.66 -6.39 17.81
CA ASP A 40 -5.00 -6.35 19.26
C ASP A 40 -4.79 -7.71 19.94
N GLU A 41 -4.99 -8.82 19.22
CA GLU A 41 -4.73 -10.19 19.67
C GLU A 41 -3.26 -10.60 19.55
N GLY A 42 -2.39 -9.76 19.00
CA GLY A 42 -0.97 -10.05 18.79
C GLY A 42 -0.70 -11.12 17.74
N LYS A 43 -1.63 -11.36 16.82
CA LYS A 43 -1.49 -12.34 15.71
C LYS A 43 -0.74 -11.79 14.52
N ILE A 44 -0.85 -10.50 14.27
CA ILE A 44 -0.13 -9.74 13.26
C ILE A 44 0.31 -8.40 13.83
N SER A 45 1.31 -7.77 13.21
CA SER A 45 1.80 -6.43 13.59
C SER A 45 1.39 -5.36 12.57
N PHE A 46 1.16 -5.76 11.32
CA PHE A 46 0.91 -4.87 10.20
C PHE A 46 -0.29 -5.31 9.35
N LEU A 47 -0.81 -4.38 8.54
CA LEU A 47 -1.90 -4.67 7.60
C LEU A 47 -1.42 -5.45 6.37
N GLY A 48 -0.20 -5.21 5.91
CA GLY A 48 0.37 -5.79 4.69
C GLY A 48 1.26 -7.01 4.97
N GLY A 49 1.17 -8.03 4.11
CA GLY A 49 1.91 -9.28 4.28
C GLY A 49 3.42 -9.11 4.13
N LYS A 50 3.91 -8.17 3.30
CA LYS A 50 5.35 -7.93 3.15
C LYS A 50 5.94 -7.23 4.38
N GLN A 51 5.18 -6.36 5.04
CA GLN A 51 5.56 -5.77 6.32
C GLN A 51 5.69 -6.84 7.42
N GLU A 52 4.75 -7.80 7.46
CA GLU A 52 4.87 -8.97 8.35
C GLU A 52 6.12 -9.80 8.03
N PHE A 53 6.46 -10.01 6.76
CA PHE A 53 7.67 -10.71 6.37
C PHE A 53 8.93 -9.95 6.81
N ILE A 54 8.94 -8.63 6.74
CA ILE A 54 10.00 -7.79 7.30
C ILE A 54 10.05 -8.00 8.83
N ALA A 55 8.93 -7.87 9.52
CA ALA A 55 8.86 -8.00 10.98
C ALA A 55 9.35 -9.39 11.47
N LEU A 56 9.03 -10.44 10.72
CA LEU A 56 9.46 -11.82 11.00
C LEU A 56 10.92 -12.12 10.60
N GLY A 57 11.62 -11.18 9.93
CA GLY A 57 13.02 -11.31 9.56
C GLY A 57 13.27 -12.05 8.24
N TYR A 58 12.26 -12.32 7.43
CA TYR A 58 12.47 -13.00 6.15
C TYR A 58 13.32 -12.16 5.18
N LEU A 59 13.32 -10.83 5.32
CA LEU A 59 14.09 -9.93 4.45
C LEU A 59 15.59 -9.82 4.84
N ASP A 60 15.99 -10.29 6.02
CA ASP A 60 17.33 -10.05 6.58
C ASP A 60 18.48 -10.59 5.70
N ASN A 61 18.22 -11.61 4.88
CA ASN A 61 19.21 -12.23 3.99
C ASN A 61 18.90 -12.02 2.50
N ILE A 62 18.01 -11.10 2.16
CA ILE A 62 17.65 -10.81 0.77
C ILE A 62 18.39 -9.54 0.31
N ASP A 63 19.04 -9.64 -0.84
CA ASP A 63 19.84 -8.55 -1.39
C ASP A 63 19.06 -7.63 -2.32
N LEU A 64 18.13 -8.16 -3.12
CA LEU A 64 17.27 -7.44 -4.05
C LEU A 64 15.89 -8.08 -4.08
N ALA A 65 14.86 -7.30 -4.40
CA ALA A 65 13.52 -7.85 -4.58
C ALA A 65 12.81 -7.24 -5.80
N MET A 66 11.97 -8.04 -6.47
CA MET A 66 11.07 -7.54 -7.51
C MET A 66 9.68 -8.17 -7.41
N MET A 67 8.68 -7.37 -7.73
CA MET A 67 7.29 -7.79 -7.84
C MET A 67 6.70 -7.17 -9.11
N ILE A 68 5.75 -7.82 -9.76
CA ILE A 68 5.06 -7.29 -10.94
C ILE A 68 3.60 -7.05 -10.60
N HIS A 69 3.06 -5.94 -11.09
CA HIS A 69 1.63 -5.65 -11.06
C HIS A 69 1.02 -5.77 -12.46
N SER A 70 -0.18 -6.31 -12.55
CA SER A 70 -0.97 -6.25 -13.78
C SER A 70 -1.53 -4.86 -14.04
N SER A 71 -1.69 -4.48 -15.31
CA SER A 71 -2.33 -3.21 -15.68
C SER A 71 -3.26 -3.36 -16.87
N SER A 72 -4.23 -2.45 -16.98
CA SER A 72 -5.10 -2.37 -18.14
C SER A 72 -4.36 -1.74 -19.30
N GLY A 73 -4.66 -2.23 -20.51
CA GLY A 73 -4.08 -1.75 -21.76
C GLY A 73 -2.95 -2.64 -22.30
N PRO A 74 -2.41 -2.28 -23.45
CA PRO A 74 -1.39 -3.07 -24.13
C PRO A 74 0.04 -2.79 -23.64
N ASP A 75 0.26 -1.72 -22.88
CA ASP A 75 1.60 -1.24 -22.53
C ASP A 75 2.08 -1.82 -21.19
N CYS A 76 3.38 -2.03 -21.11
CA CYS A 76 4.11 -2.34 -19.88
C CYS A 76 4.76 -1.07 -19.34
N GLY A 77 5.39 -1.14 -18.18
CA GLY A 77 6.15 0.03 -17.71
C GLY A 77 6.88 -0.14 -16.40
N VAL A 78 7.79 0.78 -16.17
CA VAL A 78 8.52 0.94 -14.92
C VAL A 78 7.98 2.16 -14.16
N ALA A 79 8.02 2.09 -12.83
CA ALA A 79 7.57 3.17 -11.99
C ALA A 79 8.73 3.70 -11.13
N THR A 80 8.67 4.98 -10.75
CA THR A 80 9.67 5.59 -9.86
C THR A 80 9.15 5.70 -8.43
N THR A 81 7.95 6.26 -8.26
CA THR A 81 7.36 6.52 -6.94
C THR A 81 5.87 6.21 -6.92
N SER A 82 5.35 5.92 -5.75
CA SER A 82 3.90 5.94 -5.47
C SER A 82 3.64 6.35 -4.02
N ASN A 83 2.38 6.59 -3.68
CA ASN A 83 2.00 7.04 -2.35
C ASN A 83 2.19 5.96 -1.28
N GLY A 84 2.48 6.44 -0.06
CA GLY A 84 2.28 5.68 1.17
C GLY A 84 0.97 6.09 1.85
N PHE A 85 0.64 5.49 3.00
CA PHE A 85 -0.54 5.86 3.77
C PHE A 85 -0.47 5.42 5.23
N VAL A 86 -1.36 6.03 6.02
CA VAL A 86 -1.74 5.60 7.37
C VAL A 86 -3.22 5.24 7.33
N ALA A 87 -3.60 4.10 7.92
CA ALA A 87 -4.98 3.70 8.08
C ALA A 87 -5.56 4.24 9.40
N LYS A 88 -6.87 4.45 9.43
CA LYS A 88 -7.59 4.86 10.63
C LYS A 88 -8.84 4.03 10.80
N TYR A 89 -9.03 3.53 12.00
CA TYR A 89 -10.31 3.08 12.52
C TYR A 89 -10.85 4.13 13.49
N VAL A 90 -12.08 4.56 13.26
CA VAL A 90 -12.72 5.64 14.02
C VAL A 90 -14.04 5.15 14.58
N HIS A 91 -14.21 5.28 15.87
CA HIS A 91 -15.42 4.90 16.58
C HIS A 91 -16.04 6.11 17.28
N TYR A 92 -17.19 6.55 16.80
CA TYR A 92 -18.00 7.56 17.47
C TYR A 92 -18.97 6.90 18.43
N ILE A 93 -18.94 7.36 19.68
CA ILE A 93 -19.74 6.84 20.78
C ILE A 93 -20.72 7.91 21.22
N GLY A 94 -22.00 7.64 21.02
CA GLY A 94 -23.10 8.47 21.38
C GLY A 94 -23.93 7.92 22.55
N LYS A 95 -25.24 8.25 22.53
CA LYS A 95 -26.20 7.75 23.51
C LYS A 95 -27.53 7.46 22.81
N GLU A 96 -28.04 6.26 23.00
CA GLU A 96 -29.34 5.87 22.49
C GLU A 96 -30.50 6.65 23.15
N ALA A 97 -31.53 6.89 22.37
CA ALA A 97 -32.81 7.40 22.80
C ALA A 97 -33.89 7.10 21.73
N HIS A 98 -35.17 7.18 22.09
CA HIS A 98 -36.25 7.04 21.11
C HIS A 98 -36.24 8.23 20.16
N ALA A 99 -35.93 8.02 18.88
CA ALA A 99 -35.67 9.06 17.91
C ALA A 99 -36.90 9.98 17.66
N GLY A 100 -38.13 9.47 17.76
CA GLY A 100 -39.37 10.25 17.60
C GLY A 100 -39.92 10.83 18.90
N GLY A 101 -39.77 10.10 20.03
CA GLY A 101 -40.42 10.47 21.28
C GLY A 101 -39.58 11.31 22.23
N ALA A 102 -38.27 11.05 22.29
CA ALA A 102 -37.34 11.68 23.22
C ALA A 102 -35.94 11.86 22.65
N PRO A 103 -35.72 12.39 21.42
CA PRO A 103 -34.41 12.53 20.81
C PRO A 103 -33.45 13.39 21.61
N HIS A 104 -33.97 14.34 22.38
CA HIS A 104 -33.21 15.25 23.25
C HIS A 104 -32.49 14.55 24.42
N LEU A 105 -32.81 13.30 24.71
CA LEU A 105 -32.12 12.48 25.73
C LEU A 105 -30.95 11.68 25.16
N GLY A 106 -30.84 11.64 23.82
CA GLY A 106 -29.79 10.96 23.10
C GLY A 106 -28.61 11.85 22.71
N ILE A 107 -27.53 11.21 22.22
CA ILE A 107 -26.41 11.86 21.56
C ILE A 107 -26.19 11.11 20.24
N ASN A 108 -26.36 11.80 19.13
CA ASN A 108 -26.35 11.16 17.81
C ASN A 108 -24.91 11.04 17.28
N ALA A 109 -24.35 9.83 17.37
CA ALA A 109 -23.01 9.51 16.85
C ALA A 109 -22.92 9.58 15.31
N LEU A 110 -24.02 9.38 14.58
CA LEU A 110 -24.03 9.52 13.13
C LEU A 110 -23.85 10.98 12.72
N ASN A 111 -24.55 11.91 13.36
CA ASN A 111 -24.34 13.32 13.11
C ASN A 111 -22.91 13.77 13.46
N ALA A 112 -22.31 13.21 14.53
CA ALA A 112 -20.89 13.45 14.83
C ALA A 112 -19.99 13.03 13.67
N GLY A 113 -20.20 11.82 13.14
CA GLY A 113 -19.45 11.31 11.98
C GLY A 113 -19.63 12.19 10.74
N GLU A 114 -20.86 12.57 10.40
CA GLU A 114 -21.17 13.44 9.26
C GLU A 114 -20.45 14.80 9.35
N ILE A 115 -20.49 15.45 10.53
CA ILE A 115 -19.78 16.71 10.77
C ILE A 115 -18.27 16.51 10.65
N GLY A 116 -17.72 15.41 11.19
CA GLY A 116 -16.32 15.05 11.05
C GLY A 116 -15.89 14.90 9.58
N LEU A 117 -16.71 14.22 8.76
CA LEU A 117 -16.46 14.07 7.32
C LEU A 117 -16.53 15.42 6.58
N MET A 118 -17.46 16.29 6.92
CA MET A 118 -17.51 17.66 6.38
C MET A 118 -16.28 18.47 6.79
N ALA A 119 -15.83 18.34 8.03
CA ALA A 119 -14.63 19.02 8.52
C ALA A 119 -13.36 18.52 7.82
N ILE A 120 -13.26 17.21 7.50
CA ILE A 120 -12.17 16.66 6.64
C ILE A 120 -12.19 17.35 5.27
N ASN A 121 -13.35 17.48 4.64
CA ASN A 121 -13.47 18.15 3.35
C ASN A 121 -13.01 19.61 3.41
N ALA A 122 -13.29 20.31 4.50
CA ALA A 122 -12.83 21.69 4.72
C ALA A 122 -11.29 21.79 4.89
N GLN A 123 -10.59 20.70 5.25
CA GLN A 123 -9.12 20.69 5.35
C GLN A 123 -8.43 20.56 3.99
N ARG A 124 -9.11 20.14 2.92
CA ARG A 124 -8.49 19.83 1.62
C ARG A 124 -7.68 20.99 1.05
N GLU A 125 -8.13 22.24 1.23
CA GLU A 125 -7.39 23.45 0.83
C GLU A 125 -6.09 23.67 1.60
N THR A 126 -5.87 22.96 2.71
CA THR A 126 -4.68 23.10 3.55
C THR A 126 -3.61 22.04 3.27
N PHE A 127 -3.89 21.07 2.41
CA PHE A 127 -2.93 20.07 1.97
C PHE A 127 -2.02 20.66 0.89
N LYS A 128 -0.73 20.40 0.97
CA LYS A 128 0.20 20.82 -0.06
C LYS A 128 -0.02 20.02 -1.34
N ASN A 129 -0.01 20.69 -2.49
CA ASN A 129 -0.19 20.04 -3.79
C ASN A 129 0.88 18.98 -4.09
N GLU A 130 2.13 19.27 -3.69
CA GLU A 130 3.26 18.37 -3.86
C GLU A 130 3.15 17.05 -3.12
N ASP A 131 2.41 17.02 -2.00
CA ASP A 131 2.20 15.82 -1.19
C ASP A 131 1.13 14.89 -1.77
N THR A 132 0.36 15.32 -2.77
CA THR A 132 -0.70 14.55 -3.45
C THR A 132 -1.67 13.85 -2.49
N ILE A 133 -2.05 14.52 -1.41
CA ILE A 133 -2.87 13.93 -0.33
C ILE A 133 -4.22 13.43 -0.84
N ARG A 134 -4.58 12.22 -0.43
CA ARG A 134 -5.91 11.61 -0.64
C ARG A 134 -6.46 11.06 0.67
N VAL A 135 -7.71 11.41 0.97
CA VAL A 135 -8.45 10.89 2.14
C VAL A 135 -9.79 10.35 1.65
N HIS A 136 -10.04 9.06 1.89
CA HIS A 136 -11.21 8.33 1.38
C HIS A 136 -11.92 7.59 2.53
N PRO A 137 -12.76 8.27 3.33
CA PRO A 137 -13.50 7.64 4.41
C PRO A 137 -14.71 6.87 3.89
N ILE A 138 -15.03 5.77 4.58
CA ILE A 138 -16.30 5.05 4.46
C ILE A 138 -16.91 4.89 5.85
N ILE A 139 -18.25 4.95 5.94
CA ILE A 139 -18.99 4.60 7.15
C ILE A 139 -19.26 3.10 7.09
N THR A 140 -18.63 2.32 7.95
CA THR A 140 -18.83 0.86 8.03
C THR A 140 -20.02 0.48 8.90
N LYS A 141 -20.37 1.33 9.88
CA LYS A 141 -21.60 1.22 10.68
C LYS A 141 -22.18 2.61 10.95
N GLY A 142 -23.45 2.83 10.58
CA GLY A 142 -24.15 4.12 10.72
C GLY A 142 -25.29 4.13 11.75
N GLY A 143 -25.47 3.06 12.51
CA GLY A 143 -26.56 2.85 13.46
C GLY A 143 -27.26 1.52 13.22
N ASP A 144 -28.27 1.18 14.04
CA ASP A 144 -28.93 -0.13 14.02
C ASP A 144 -30.41 -0.05 13.59
N LEU A 145 -31.17 0.90 14.11
CA LEU A 145 -32.62 1.03 13.87
C LEU A 145 -33.00 2.50 13.62
N VAL A 146 -33.94 2.74 12.70
CA VAL A 146 -34.40 4.10 12.32
C VAL A 146 -35.06 4.85 13.47
N ASN A 147 -35.69 4.14 14.39
CA ASN A 147 -36.41 4.72 15.55
C ASN A 147 -35.52 4.89 16.80
N VAL A 148 -34.23 4.62 16.69
CA VAL A 148 -33.24 4.78 17.77
C VAL A 148 -32.17 5.78 17.34
N VAL A 149 -31.84 6.75 18.22
CA VAL A 149 -30.70 7.65 17.99
C VAL A 149 -29.41 6.82 17.93
N PRO A 150 -28.63 6.89 16.83
CA PRO A 150 -27.42 6.09 16.68
C PRO A 150 -26.38 6.40 17.77
N ALA A 151 -25.91 5.39 18.48
CA ALA A 151 -24.92 5.53 19.54
C ALA A 151 -23.57 4.85 19.22
N ASP A 152 -23.52 3.95 18.22
CA ASP A 152 -22.33 3.26 17.75
C ASP A 152 -22.20 3.50 16.24
N VAL A 153 -21.22 4.34 15.87
CA VAL A 153 -20.95 4.67 14.46
C VAL A 153 -19.47 4.51 14.19
N ARG A 154 -19.14 3.79 13.11
CA ARG A 154 -17.76 3.42 12.78
C ARG A 154 -17.40 3.90 11.39
N ILE A 155 -16.17 4.39 11.27
CA ILE A 155 -15.61 4.92 10.02
C ILE A 155 -14.23 4.28 9.83
N GLU A 156 -13.93 3.89 8.61
CA GLU A 156 -12.60 3.52 8.18
C GLU A 156 -12.10 4.51 7.11
N THR A 157 -10.82 4.84 7.14
CA THR A 157 -10.22 5.71 6.12
C THR A 157 -8.72 5.48 6.01
N TYR A 158 -8.17 5.83 4.84
CA TYR A 158 -6.74 6.00 4.63
C TYR A 158 -6.42 7.48 4.42
N VAL A 159 -5.29 7.90 4.98
CA VAL A 159 -4.65 9.18 4.65
C VAL A 159 -3.42 8.84 3.81
N ARG A 160 -3.50 9.09 2.51
CA ARG A 160 -2.45 8.75 1.53
C ARG A 160 -1.69 10.00 1.12
N GLY A 161 -0.40 9.84 0.81
CA GLY A 161 0.43 10.92 0.28
C GLY A 161 1.76 10.43 -0.26
N LYS A 162 2.42 11.31 -1.01
CA LYS A 162 3.70 11.03 -1.67
C LYS A 162 4.87 10.87 -0.69
N THR A 163 4.78 11.51 0.48
CA THR A 163 5.82 11.48 1.51
C THR A 163 5.22 11.20 2.88
N MET A 164 5.94 10.46 3.74
CA MET A 164 5.46 10.22 5.11
C MET A 164 5.29 11.52 5.91
N PRO A 165 6.17 12.53 5.85
CA PRO A 165 5.90 13.82 6.49
C PRO A 165 4.59 14.48 6.05
N GLY A 166 4.25 14.43 4.76
CA GLY A 166 2.98 14.92 4.21
C GLY A 166 1.78 14.11 4.69
N VAL A 167 1.89 12.77 4.72
CA VAL A 167 0.87 11.87 5.26
C VAL A 167 0.59 12.18 6.73
N LEU A 168 1.62 12.35 7.55
CA LEU A 168 1.48 12.63 8.98
C LEU A 168 0.90 14.02 9.27
N ASP A 169 1.27 15.05 8.48
CA ASP A 169 0.64 16.37 8.59
C ASP A 169 -0.86 16.28 8.27
N ALA A 170 -1.21 15.60 7.18
CA ALA A 170 -2.60 15.38 6.80
C ALA A 170 -3.34 14.53 7.84
N SER A 171 -2.70 13.49 8.39
CA SER A 171 -3.27 12.62 9.43
C SER A 171 -3.68 13.41 10.67
N ARG A 172 -2.81 14.30 11.19
CA ARG A 172 -3.14 15.19 12.31
C ARG A 172 -4.32 16.12 12.01
N LYS A 173 -4.41 16.65 10.78
CA LYS A 173 -5.55 17.48 10.36
C LYS A 173 -6.85 16.71 10.28
N VAL A 174 -6.78 15.46 9.82
CA VAL A 174 -7.92 14.53 9.77
C VAL A 174 -8.38 14.18 11.20
N ASN A 175 -7.48 13.87 12.13
CA ASN A 175 -7.84 13.61 13.53
C ASN A 175 -8.59 14.79 14.14
N ARG A 176 -8.04 15.99 14.01
CA ARG A 176 -8.71 17.22 14.51
C ARG A 176 -10.09 17.43 13.91
N ALA A 177 -10.29 17.11 12.63
CA ALA A 177 -11.60 17.20 11.98
C ALA A 177 -12.59 16.19 12.55
N LEU A 178 -12.16 14.96 12.79
CA LEU A 178 -12.98 13.91 13.40
C LEU A 178 -13.35 14.25 14.86
N GLU A 179 -12.40 14.74 15.64
CA GLU A 179 -12.62 15.23 17.02
C GLU A 179 -13.63 16.39 17.07
N ALA A 180 -13.53 17.33 16.12
CA ALA A 180 -14.47 18.43 16.02
C ALA A 180 -15.91 17.95 15.77
N GLY A 181 -16.10 16.88 14.99
CA GLY A 181 -17.40 16.25 14.78
C GLY A 181 -18.02 15.73 16.09
N ALA A 182 -17.24 15.05 16.90
CA ALA A 182 -17.69 14.57 18.22
C ALA A 182 -18.04 15.74 19.16
N MET A 183 -17.15 16.73 19.23
CA MET A 183 -17.34 17.93 20.06
C MET A 183 -18.62 18.67 19.69
N ALA A 184 -18.97 18.77 18.42
CA ALA A 184 -20.13 19.54 17.94
C ALA A 184 -21.46 19.03 18.47
N VAL A 185 -21.60 17.74 18.77
CA VAL A 185 -22.85 17.11 19.24
C VAL A 185 -22.72 16.50 20.64
N GLY A 186 -21.57 16.64 21.30
CA GLY A 186 -21.32 16.07 22.63
C GLY A 186 -21.11 14.56 22.63
N ALA A 187 -20.72 13.97 21.51
CA ALA A 187 -20.31 12.57 21.41
C ALA A 187 -18.85 12.38 21.85
N GLN A 188 -18.46 11.13 22.08
CA GLN A 188 -17.05 10.74 22.21
C GLN A 188 -16.54 10.20 20.87
N VAL A 189 -15.22 10.23 20.64
CA VAL A 189 -14.58 9.61 19.49
C VAL A 189 -13.29 8.93 19.91
N GLU A 190 -13.09 7.71 19.44
CA GLU A 190 -11.85 6.97 19.52
C GLU A 190 -11.27 6.88 18.12
N ILE A 191 -10.02 7.30 17.95
CA ILE A 191 -9.29 7.26 16.68
C ILE A 191 -8.08 6.36 16.88
N VAL A 192 -8.05 5.25 16.17
CA VAL A 192 -6.92 4.34 16.16
C VAL A 192 -6.20 4.50 14.83
N GLU A 193 -4.93 4.90 14.90
CA GLU A 193 -4.03 4.94 13.75
C GLU A 193 -3.32 3.59 13.63
N ILE A 194 -3.27 3.06 12.42
CA ILE A 194 -2.66 1.77 12.13
C ILE A 194 -1.60 1.99 11.04
N PRO A 195 -0.38 1.44 11.19
CA PRO A 195 0.62 1.48 10.13
C PRO A 195 0.02 1.04 8.80
N GLY A 196 0.12 1.90 7.80
CA GLY A 196 -0.24 1.60 6.42
C GLY A 196 1.00 1.12 5.66
N TYR A 197 1.32 1.76 4.52
CA TYR A 197 2.48 1.43 3.69
C TYR A 197 3.40 2.65 3.55
N MET A 198 4.70 2.41 3.50
CA MET A 198 5.67 3.44 3.12
C MET A 198 5.50 3.83 1.64
N PRO A 199 5.79 5.09 1.27
CA PRO A 199 5.81 5.50 -0.13
C PRO A 199 6.82 4.69 -0.92
N ARG A 200 6.45 4.27 -2.13
CA ARG A 200 7.35 3.51 -2.99
C ARG A 200 8.45 4.38 -3.60
N ARG A 201 9.62 3.77 -3.76
CA ARG A 201 10.82 4.36 -4.37
C ARG A 201 11.62 3.28 -5.10
N ASN A 202 11.22 2.94 -6.31
CA ASN A 202 11.92 1.92 -7.08
C ASN A 202 13.39 2.31 -7.32
N ASP A 203 14.28 1.34 -7.21
CA ASP A 203 15.70 1.54 -7.56
C ASP A 203 15.86 1.75 -9.06
N GLN A 204 16.48 2.87 -9.45
CA GLN A 204 16.60 3.23 -10.87
C GLN A 204 17.54 2.29 -11.65
N MET A 205 18.66 1.88 -11.05
CA MET A 205 19.59 0.97 -11.73
C MET A 205 18.96 -0.41 -11.96
N PHE A 206 18.12 -0.83 -11.03
CA PHE A 206 17.37 -2.07 -11.15
C PHE A 206 16.23 -1.93 -12.19
N ASN A 207 15.50 -0.79 -12.19
CA ASN A 207 14.53 -0.48 -13.23
C ASN A 207 15.16 -0.51 -14.63
N ASP A 208 16.36 0.06 -14.81
CA ASP A 208 17.07 0.07 -16.10
C ASP A 208 17.40 -1.34 -16.63
N VAL A 209 17.65 -2.29 -15.74
CA VAL A 209 17.86 -3.70 -16.12
C VAL A 209 16.54 -4.33 -16.57
N PHE A 210 15.48 -4.11 -15.81
CA PHE A 210 14.15 -4.64 -16.11
C PHE A 210 13.58 -4.06 -17.41
N GLU A 211 13.71 -2.74 -17.60
CA GLU A 211 13.25 -2.03 -18.78
C GLU A 211 13.90 -2.56 -20.07
N LYS A 212 15.20 -2.78 -20.08
CA LYS A 212 15.90 -3.40 -21.23
C LYS A 212 15.29 -4.74 -21.64
N ASN A 213 14.88 -5.53 -20.66
CA ASN A 213 14.22 -6.80 -20.92
C ASN A 213 12.79 -6.62 -21.47
N LEU A 214 12.07 -5.60 -21.00
CA LEU A 214 10.78 -5.23 -21.58
C LEU A 214 10.93 -4.75 -23.04
N ASP A 215 11.92 -3.91 -23.33
CA ASP A 215 12.20 -3.41 -24.69
C ASP A 215 12.43 -4.56 -25.68
N ILE A 216 13.11 -5.62 -25.24
CA ILE A 216 13.33 -6.85 -26.05
C ILE A 216 12.02 -7.61 -26.27
N LEU A 217 11.15 -7.66 -25.24
CA LEU A 217 9.95 -8.50 -25.27
C LEU A 217 8.76 -7.86 -25.97
N VAL A 218 8.57 -6.55 -25.79
CA VAL A 218 7.38 -5.83 -26.28
C VAL A 218 7.70 -4.66 -27.22
N GLY A 219 8.95 -4.25 -27.33
CA GLY A 219 9.38 -3.04 -28.04
C GLY A 219 9.36 -1.80 -27.14
N PRO A 220 10.33 -0.87 -27.31
CA PRO A 220 10.45 0.32 -26.46
C PRO A 220 9.24 1.27 -26.57
N GLU A 221 8.51 1.24 -27.68
CA GLU A 221 7.27 2.01 -27.89
C GLU A 221 6.12 1.57 -26.98
N HIS A 222 6.19 0.37 -26.41
CA HIS A 222 5.21 -0.21 -25.48
C HIS A 222 5.68 -0.18 -24.03
N VAL A 223 6.79 0.52 -23.72
CA VAL A 223 7.29 0.68 -22.36
C VAL A 223 7.06 2.11 -21.87
N GLN A 224 6.26 2.26 -20.84
CA GLN A 224 5.87 3.53 -20.24
C GLN A 224 6.68 3.81 -18.96
N HIS A 225 6.91 5.09 -18.67
CA HIS A 225 7.53 5.53 -17.42
C HIS A 225 6.49 6.21 -16.53
N PHE A 226 6.15 5.57 -15.43
CA PHE A 226 5.18 6.09 -14.48
C PHE A 226 5.88 6.84 -13.35
N GLN A 227 5.43 8.07 -13.09
CA GLN A 227 5.91 8.90 -11.99
C GLN A 227 4.75 9.27 -11.08
N ASP A 228 5.03 9.39 -9.78
CA ASP A 228 4.09 9.94 -8.80
C ASP A 228 2.70 9.28 -8.83
N MET A 229 2.66 7.95 -8.85
CA MET A 229 1.42 7.21 -8.89
C MET A 229 0.66 7.39 -7.55
N GLY A 230 -0.63 7.72 -7.64
CA GLY A 230 -1.50 7.86 -6.45
C GLY A 230 -1.86 6.53 -5.76
N ARG A 231 -1.38 5.40 -6.27
CA ARG A 231 -1.57 4.05 -5.71
C ARG A 231 -0.63 3.82 -4.53
N CYS A 232 -0.90 2.79 -3.73
CA CYS A 232 -0.04 2.34 -2.65
C CYS A 232 0.22 0.84 -2.81
N SER A 233 1.33 0.36 -2.26
CA SER A 233 1.64 -1.07 -2.15
C SER A 233 2.57 -1.27 -0.96
N ASP A 234 2.41 -2.38 -0.25
CA ASP A 234 3.31 -2.80 0.84
C ASP A 234 4.74 -3.13 0.36
N PHE A 235 4.96 -3.04 -0.96
CA PHE A 235 6.30 -3.15 -1.53
C PHE A 235 7.17 -1.91 -1.26
N GLY A 236 6.58 -0.75 -0.95
CA GLY A 236 7.30 0.44 -0.53
C GLY A 236 8.14 0.22 0.73
N ASP A 237 7.62 -0.58 1.65
CA ASP A 237 8.33 -0.96 2.87
C ASP A 237 9.58 -1.81 2.58
N VAL A 238 9.53 -2.67 1.56
CA VAL A 238 10.70 -3.44 1.07
C VAL A 238 11.71 -2.51 0.37
N GLU A 239 11.23 -1.59 -0.48
CA GLU A 239 12.04 -0.62 -1.22
C GLU A 239 12.81 0.35 -0.32
N ASP A 240 12.37 0.53 0.92
CA ASP A 240 13.06 1.36 1.91
C ASP A 240 14.23 0.66 2.62
N ILE A 241 14.33 -0.67 2.51
CA ILE A 241 15.35 -1.49 3.18
C ILE A 241 16.37 -2.05 2.18
N ILE A 242 15.92 -2.57 1.04
CA ILE A 242 16.77 -3.16 -0.01
C ILE A 242 16.43 -2.59 -1.39
N PRO A 243 17.35 -2.62 -2.37
CA PRO A 243 17.02 -2.24 -3.73
C PRO A 243 15.93 -3.13 -4.30
N ALA A 244 14.82 -2.53 -4.70
CA ALA A 244 13.68 -3.27 -5.19
C ALA A 244 12.90 -2.49 -6.25
N ILE A 245 12.11 -3.22 -7.08
CA ILE A 245 11.29 -2.67 -8.15
C ILE A 245 9.92 -3.31 -8.24
N HIS A 246 8.94 -2.55 -8.66
CA HIS A 246 7.58 -3.01 -8.88
C HIS A 246 7.01 -2.50 -10.20
N PRO A 247 7.45 -3.06 -11.33
CA PRO A 247 6.97 -2.70 -12.67
C PRO A 247 5.55 -3.20 -12.92
N TYR A 248 5.01 -2.76 -14.06
CA TYR A 248 3.64 -3.02 -14.51
C TYR A 248 3.66 -3.74 -15.85
N ILE A 249 2.83 -4.78 -15.98
CA ILE A 249 2.63 -5.52 -17.22
C ILE A 249 1.17 -5.38 -17.64
N GLY A 250 0.97 -4.97 -18.88
CA GLY A 250 -0.35 -4.85 -19.51
C GLY A 250 -1.05 -6.18 -19.73
N GLY A 251 -2.13 -6.15 -20.47
CA GLY A 251 -2.88 -7.34 -20.88
C GLY A 251 -4.23 -7.51 -20.19
N ALA A 252 -4.60 -6.62 -19.27
CA ALA A 252 -5.96 -6.54 -18.74
C ALA A 252 -6.81 -5.49 -19.48
N VAL A 253 -8.13 -5.56 -19.30
CA VAL A 253 -9.11 -4.52 -19.63
C VAL A 253 -9.97 -4.25 -18.40
N GLY A 254 -10.69 -3.12 -18.41
CA GLY A 254 -11.48 -2.66 -17.28
C GLY A 254 -10.66 -1.81 -16.28
N GLY A 255 -11.31 -1.31 -15.24
CA GLY A 255 -10.69 -0.51 -14.20
C GLY A 255 -10.09 -1.38 -13.08
N GLY A 256 -8.91 -1.03 -12.58
CA GLY A 256 -8.38 -1.69 -11.37
C GLY A 256 -9.40 -1.60 -10.21
N HIS A 257 -9.63 -2.69 -9.51
CA HIS A 257 -10.66 -2.87 -8.45
C HIS A 257 -12.12 -2.76 -8.93
N ALA A 258 -12.37 -2.68 -10.24
CA ALA A 258 -13.71 -2.68 -10.80
C ALA A 258 -14.14 -4.11 -11.19
N SER A 259 -15.46 -4.34 -11.23
CA SER A 259 -16.02 -5.66 -11.54
C SER A 259 -15.79 -6.10 -12.99
N ASP A 260 -15.38 -5.19 -13.88
CA ASP A 260 -15.06 -5.43 -15.27
C ASP A 260 -13.56 -5.67 -15.54
N TYR A 261 -12.73 -5.68 -14.48
CA TYR A 261 -11.32 -6.00 -14.61
C TYR A 261 -11.12 -7.46 -14.95
N GLN A 262 -10.56 -7.73 -16.14
CA GLN A 262 -10.33 -9.10 -16.61
C GLN A 262 -9.11 -9.19 -17.54
N VAL A 263 -8.57 -10.39 -17.66
CA VAL A 263 -7.47 -10.67 -18.58
C VAL A 263 -7.99 -10.63 -20.02
N ALA A 264 -7.37 -9.81 -20.86
CA ALA A 264 -7.69 -9.70 -22.29
C ALA A 264 -6.57 -10.26 -23.18
N ASP A 265 -5.31 -10.11 -22.76
CA ASP A 265 -4.14 -10.66 -23.44
C ASP A 265 -3.33 -11.52 -22.45
N PRO A 266 -3.59 -12.86 -22.42
CA PRO A 266 -2.86 -13.78 -21.54
C PRO A 266 -1.37 -13.93 -21.88
N GLU A 267 -0.99 -13.77 -23.16
CA GLU A 267 0.42 -13.84 -23.58
C GLU A 267 1.20 -12.68 -22.96
N LEU A 268 0.68 -11.45 -23.09
CA LEU A 268 1.29 -10.28 -22.49
C LEU A 268 1.30 -10.39 -20.97
N MET A 269 0.14 -10.66 -20.36
CA MET A 269 -0.03 -10.59 -18.92
C MET A 269 0.72 -11.69 -18.14
N TYR A 270 0.80 -12.90 -18.68
CA TYR A 270 1.40 -14.04 -17.99
C TYR A 270 2.78 -14.41 -18.51
N ILE A 271 2.91 -14.53 -19.84
CA ILE A 271 4.15 -15.03 -20.45
C ILE A 271 5.20 -13.94 -20.47
N THR A 272 4.84 -12.72 -20.90
CA THR A 272 5.78 -11.59 -20.90
C THR A 272 6.19 -11.22 -19.46
N ALA A 273 5.27 -11.23 -18.49
CA ALA A 273 5.59 -11.05 -17.08
C ALA A 273 6.60 -12.10 -16.57
N ALA A 274 6.37 -13.38 -16.89
CA ALA A 274 7.27 -14.44 -16.48
C ALA A 274 8.65 -14.33 -17.15
N LYS A 275 8.69 -14.00 -18.44
CA LYS A 275 9.95 -13.82 -19.20
C LYS A 275 10.74 -12.62 -18.68
N SER A 276 10.08 -11.46 -18.44
CA SER A 276 10.77 -10.27 -17.96
C SER A 276 11.42 -10.48 -16.59
N MET A 277 10.72 -11.15 -15.67
CA MET A 277 11.30 -11.52 -14.36
C MET A 277 12.46 -12.49 -14.51
N ALA A 278 12.33 -13.54 -15.34
CA ALA A 278 13.37 -14.55 -15.53
C ALA A 278 14.61 -13.95 -16.19
N MET A 279 14.45 -13.14 -17.25
CA MET A 279 15.56 -12.48 -17.95
C MET A 279 16.28 -11.50 -17.01
N THR A 280 15.54 -10.74 -16.23
CA THR A 280 16.13 -9.82 -15.24
C THR A 280 16.91 -10.58 -14.17
N ALA A 281 16.40 -11.71 -13.68
CA ALA A 281 17.14 -12.55 -12.74
C ALA A 281 18.46 -13.09 -13.36
N VAL A 282 18.44 -13.46 -14.65
CA VAL A 282 19.65 -13.87 -15.37
C VAL A 282 20.64 -12.72 -15.48
N ASP A 283 20.19 -11.51 -15.88
CA ASP A 283 21.07 -10.34 -16.00
C ASP A 283 21.70 -9.93 -14.66
N LEU A 284 20.98 -10.12 -13.57
CA LEU A 284 21.46 -9.78 -12.23
C LEU A 284 22.49 -10.79 -11.72
N LEU A 285 22.27 -12.09 -11.99
CA LEU A 285 22.99 -13.17 -11.31
C LEU A 285 24.01 -13.89 -12.20
N ALA A 286 24.08 -13.59 -13.50
CA ALA A 286 25.13 -14.11 -14.37
C ALA A 286 26.49 -13.44 -14.08
N ASN A 287 27.55 -14.09 -14.51
CA ASN A 287 28.93 -13.55 -14.50
C ASN A 287 29.38 -13.05 -13.12
N GLY A 288 29.22 -13.84 -12.08
CA GLY A 288 29.61 -13.47 -10.72
C GLY A 288 28.65 -12.51 -10.03
N ALA A 289 27.40 -12.44 -10.50
CA ALA A 289 26.36 -11.51 -10.01
C ALA A 289 26.81 -10.04 -9.99
N GLU A 290 27.69 -9.63 -10.91
CA GLU A 290 28.29 -8.28 -10.90
C GLU A 290 27.22 -7.18 -10.91
N LYS A 291 26.13 -7.35 -11.69
CA LYS A 291 25.07 -6.35 -11.78
C LYS A 291 24.27 -6.23 -10.47
N ALA A 292 23.92 -7.34 -9.85
CA ALA A 292 23.25 -7.33 -8.54
C ALA A 292 24.14 -6.68 -7.47
N LEU A 293 25.42 -7.01 -7.43
CA LEU A 293 26.39 -6.43 -6.52
C LEU A 293 26.61 -4.92 -6.76
N GLU A 294 26.57 -4.48 -8.03
CA GLU A 294 26.64 -3.07 -8.39
C GLU A 294 25.43 -2.30 -7.83
N ILE A 295 24.21 -2.79 -8.07
CA ILE A 295 22.97 -2.20 -7.57
C ILE A 295 23.01 -2.12 -6.04
N LYS A 296 23.34 -3.24 -5.38
CA LYS A 296 23.43 -3.29 -3.91
C LYS A 296 24.42 -2.26 -3.35
N ARG A 297 25.61 -2.11 -3.96
CA ARG A 297 26.63 -1.15 -3.50
C ARG A 297 26.21 0.32 -3.65
N ASN A 298 25.38 0.63 -4.65
CA ASN A 298 24.93 2.00 -4.90
C ASN A 298 23.62 2.35 -4.19
N PHE A 299 22.91 1.36 -3.66
CA PHE A 299 21.66 1.58 -2.95
C PHE A 299 21.89 2.29 -1.60
N VAL A 300 21.04 3.27 -1.32
CA VAL A 300 21.02 3.97 -0.03
C VAL A 300 19.69 3.67 0.65
N PRO A 301 19.66 2.77 1.65
CA PRO A 301 18.44 2.45 2.35
C PRO A 301 17.91 3.63 3.16
N VAL A 302 16.60 3.72 3.32
CA VAL A 302 15.96 4.62 4.30
C VAL A 302 16.16 4.05 5.70
N TYR A 303 15.96 2.76 5.86
CA TYR A 303 16.19 2.01 7.09
C TYR A 303 17.30 0.99 6.88
N LYS A 304 18.34 1.03 7.72
CA LYS A 304 19.53 0.17 7.59
C LYS A 304 19.33 -1.23 8.14
N SER A 305 18.27 -1.44 8.90
CA SER A 305 17.93 -2.74 9.47
C SER A 305 16.43 -2.85 9.73
N ARG A 306 15.97 -4.08 9.94
CA ARG A 306 14.62 -4.39 10.39
C ARG A 306 14.24 -3.62 11.66
N GLU A 307 15.14 -3.56 12.63
CA GLU A 307 14.92 -2.90 13.91
C GLU A 307 14.69 -1.39 13.73
N GLU A 308 15.48 -0.75 12.86
CA GLU A 308 15.32 0.67 12.53
C GLU A 308 13.95 0.93 11.84
N TYR A 309 13.56 0.07 10.91
CA TYR A 309 12.26 0.13 10.25
C TYR A 309 11.09 -0.03 11.25
N LEU A 310 11.15 -1.04 12.13
CA LEU A 310 10.11 -1.28 13.13
C LEU A 310 10.02 -0.14 14.15
N ALA A 311 11.16 0.41 14.58
CA ALA A 311 11.22 1.57 15.45
C ALA A 311 10.59 2.80 14.79
N ALA A 312 10.86 3.05 13.50
CA ALA A 312 10.28 4.16 12.76
C ALA A 312 8.76 4.07 12.70
N TRP A 313 8.17 2.92 12.41
CA TRP A 313 6.72 2.75 12.46
C TRP A 313 6.16 2.97 13.87
N SER A 314 6.84 2.49 14.92
CA SER A 314 6.43 2.74 16.30
C SER A 314 6.43 4.24 16.64
N GLU A 315 7.44 5.00 16.21
CA GLU A 315 7.53 6.45 16.44
C GLU A 315 6.46 7.23 15.63
N LEU A 316 6.16 6.78 14.40
CA LEU A 316 5.17 7.45 13.53
C LEU A 316 3.73 7.30 14.05
N MET A 317 3.44 6.25 14.81
CA MET A 317 2.10 5.93 15.34
C MET A 317 1.85 6.48 16.76
N HIS A 318 2.83 7.15 17.37
CA HIS A 318 2.75 7.82 18.67
C HIS A 318 2.91 9.33 18.55
#